data_144d149cca83a5588fcd99b870ed1038
#
_entry.id   144d149cca83a5588fcd99b870ed1038
#
_cell.length_a   1.000
_cell.length_b   1.000
_cell.length_c   1.000
_cell.angle_alpha   90.00
_cell.angle_beta   90.00
_cell.angle_gamma   90.00
#
_symmetry.space_group_name_H-M   'P 1'
#
loop_
_entity.id
_entity.type
_entity.pdbx_description
1 polymer ?
#
loop_
_entity_poly.entity_id
_entity_poly.type
_entity_poly.pdbx_seq_one_letter_code
_entity_poly.pdbx_strand_id
1 'polypeptide(L)'
;EADRNALIAGLNTLRAIPSIQRMHVGVLASTEKREVVDTSWDVSEIMFFNDAAGQKVYQDHPIHMEFVKNCAHLWKKVLVYDAQDV
;
A
#
# COMPACT_ATOMS: atom_id res chain seq x y z
N GLU A 1 -8.83 -8.45 -12.86
CA GLU A 1 -8.86 -7.05 -13.34
C GLU A 1 -9.81 -6.19 -12.50
N ALA A 2 -11.07 -6.64 -12.37
CA ALA A 2 -12.04 -5.91 -11.54
C ALA A 2 -11.59 -5.86 -10.07
N ASP A 3 -11.04 -6.96 -9.55
CA ASP A 3 -10.54 -7.02 -8.18
C ASP A 3 -9.34 -6.12 -7.99
N ARG A 4 -8.44 -6.06 -8.99
CA ARG A 4 -7.28 -5.18 -8.93
C ARG A 4 -7.73 -3.71 -8.89
N ASN A 5 -8.69 -3.35 -9.72
CA ASN A 5 -9.20 -1.98 -9.75
C ASN A 5 -9.92 -1.61 -8.46
N ALA A 6 -10.67 -2.54 -7.88
CA ALA A 6 -11.33 -2.34 -6.60
C ALA A 6 -10.31 -2.14 -5.47
N LEU A 7 -9.22 -2.90 -5.49
CA LEU A 7 -8.16 -2.77 -4.48
C LEU A 7 -7.47 -1.41 -4.63
N ILE A 8 -7.16 -0.99 -5.84
CA ILE A 8 -6.55 0.32 -6.09
C ILE A 8 -7.45 1.45 -5.56
N ALA A 9 -8.74 1.37 -5.84
CA ALA A 9 -9.69 2.36 -5.35
C ALA A 9 -9.73 2.38 -3.82
N GLY A 10 -9.72 1.18 -3.20
CA GLY A 10 -9.67 1.06 -1.74
C GLY A 10 -8.40 1.68 -1.15
N LEU A 11 -7.25 1.38 -1.74
CA LEU A 11 -5.97 1.94 -1.28
C LEU A 11 -5.98 3.47 -1.34
N ASN A 12 -6.59 4.04 -2.37
CA ASN A 12 -6.65 5.49 -2.50
C ASN A 12 -7.46 6.16 -1.39
N THR A 13 -8.37 5.45 -0.71
CA THR A 13 -9.10 6.00 0.43
C THR A 13 -8.17 6.30 1.61
N LEU A 14 -7.05 5.59 1.69
CA LEU A 14 -6.08 5.77 2.78
C LEU A 14 -5.40 7.14 2.73
N ARG A 15 -5.44 7.82 1.59
CA ARG A 15 -4.83 9.15 1.43
C ARG A 15 -5.44 10.19 2.38
N ALA A 16 -6.63 9.93 2.90
CA ALA A 16 -7.28 10.82 3.86
C ALA A 16 -6.69 10.75 5.27
N ILE A 17 -5.81 9.77 5.55
CA ILE A 17 -5.18 9.63 6.86
C ILE A 17 -4.09 10.69 7.02
N PRO A 18 -4.21 11.61 8.01
CA PRO A 18 -3.30 12.76 8.08
C PRO A 18 -1.84 12.42 8.36
N SER A 19 -1.56 11.27 8.99
CA SER A 19 -0.17 10.90 9.30
C SER A 19 0.63 10.44 8.09
N ILE A 20 -0.03 10.17 6.97
CA ILE A 20 0.66 9.81 5.72
C ILE A 20 1.15 11.09 5.06
N GLN A 21 2.47 11.23 4.92
CA GLN A 21 3.09 12.41 4.31
C GLN A 21 3.05 12.35 2.80
N ARG A 22 3.30 11.18 2.24
CA ARG A 22 3.22 10.91 0.79
C ARG A 22 2.77 9.49 0.60
N MET A 23 2.07 9.26 -0.49
CA MET A 23 1.59 7.93 -0.82
C MET A 23 1.57 7.74 -2.34
N HIS A 24 2.01 6.57 -2.77
CA HIS A 24 1.94 6.14 -4.16
C HIS A 24 1.27 4.78 -4.23
N VAL A 25 0.38 4.63 -5.20
CA VAL A 25 -0.25 3.34 -5.51
C VAL A 25 0.13 3.02 -6.94
N GLY A 26 0.58 1.79 -7.18
CA GLY A 26 1.08 1.44 -8.49
C GLY A 26 0.83 0.00 -8.88
N VAL A 27 1.12 -0.27 -10.13
CA VAL A 27 1.11 -1.61 -10.71
C VAL A 27 2.48 -1.87 -11.32
N LEU A 28 2.71 -3.09 -11.80
CA LEU A 28 4.00 -3.44 -12.40
C LEU A 28 4.37 -2.47 -13.53
N ALA A 29 5.58 -1.97 -13.48
CA ALA A 29 6.12 -1.14 -14.54
C ALA A 29 6.68 -2.01 -15.66
N SER A 30 6.63 -1.50 -16.89
CA SER A 30 7.19 -2.20 -18.06
C SER A 30 8.68 -1.88 -18.19
N THR A 31 9.47 -2.35 -17.24
CA THR A 31 10.91 -2.17 -17.29
C THR A 31 11.59 -3.40 -17.83
N GLU A 32 12.90 -3.30 -18.08
CA GLU A 32 13.69 -4.40 -18.56
C GLU A 32 13.65 -5.56 -17.58
N LYS A 33 13.48 -6.77 -18.10
CA LYS A 33 13.46 -7.97 -17.25
C LYS A 33 14.87 -8.30 -16.77
N ARG A 34 15.03 -8.42 -15.46
CA ARG A 34 16.28 -8.82 -14.82
C ARG A 34 15.94 -9.68 -13.62
N GLU A 35 16.90 -10.55 -13.22
CA GLU A 35 16.69 -11.43 -12.07
C GLU A 35 16.29 -10.71 -10.80
N VAL A 36 16.83 -9.51 -10.60
CA VAL A 36 16.58 -8.74 -9.37
C VAL A 36 15.23 -8.05 -9.37
N VAL A 37 14.53 -8.04 -10.50
CA VAL A 37 13.22 -7.40 -10.60
C VAL A 37 12.14 -8.43 -10.30
N ASP A 38 11.45 -8.25 -9.18
CA ASP A 38 10.36 -9.13 -8.78
C ASP A 38 9.07 -8.71 -9.49
N THR A 39 8.45 -9.65 -10.19
CA THR A 39 7.20 -9.43 -10.91
C THR A 39 6.08 -10.30 -10.35
N SER A 40 6.23 -10.81 -9.14
CA SER A 40 5.28 -11.74 -8.53
C SER A 40 4.11 -11.04 -7.83
N TRP A 41 3.96 -9.74 -7.98
CA TRP A 41 2.94 -8.95 -7.31
C TRP A 41 2.06 -8.21 -8.34
N ASP A 42 0.90 -7.74 -7.88
CA ASP A 42 -0.07 -7.07 -8.76
C ASP A 42 -0.21 -5.58 -8.46
N VAL A 43 -0.27 -5.23 -7.19
CA VAL A 43 -0.48 -3.84 -6.75
C VAL A 43 0.52 -3.52 -5.66
N SER A 44 1.10 -2.34 -5.75
CA SER A 44 2.02 -1.84 -4.72
C SER A 44 1.49 -0.56 -4.12
N GLU A 45 1.87 -0.30 -2.87
CA GLU A 45 1.69 1.00 -2.24
C GLU A 45 2.98 1.38 -1.53
N ILE A 46 3.29 2.66 -1.58
CA ILE A 46 4.43 3.22 -0.86
C ILE A 46 3.93 4.39 -0.05
N MET A 47 4.19 4.36 1.24
CA MET A 47 3.76 5.42 2.14
C MET A 47 4.96 5.97 2.89
N PHE A 48 4.95 7.28 3.10
CA PHE A 48 5.99 7.97 3.84
C PHE A 48 5.39 8.59 5.09
N PHE A 49 6.03 8.36 6.22
CA PHE A 49 5.64 8.91 7.51
C PHE A 49 6.81 9.70 8.10
N ASN A 50 6.53 10.66 8.96
CA ASN A 50 7.60 11.41 9.61
C ASN A 50 8.42 10.53 10.57
N ASP A 51 7.75 9.57 11.22
CA ASP A 51 8.38 8.69 12.20
C ASP A 51 7.51 7.45 12.43
N ALA A 52 8.01 6.56 13.26
CA ALA A 52 7.29 5.33 13.59
C ALA A 52 5.95 5.60 14.29
N ALA A 53 5.87 6.70 15.06
CA ALA A 53 4.61 7.08 15.71
C ALA A 53 3.54 7.41 14.68
N GLY A 54 3.91 8.09 13.59
CA GLY A 54 3.00 8.40 12.50
C GLY A 54 2.51 7.14 11.79
N GLN A 55 3.37 6.16 11.62
CA GLN A 55 2.99 4.86 11.05
C GLN A 55 2.00 4.14 11.96
N LYS A 56 2.20 4.20 13.27
CA LYS A 56 1.29 3.58 14.24
C LYS A 56 -0.09 4.25 14.20
N VAL A 57 -0.13 5.58 14.08
CA VAL A 57 -1.40 6.31 13.92
C VAL A 57 -2.14 5.82 12.69
N TYR A 58 -1.43 5.65 11.56
CA TYR A 58 -2.02 5.10 10.36
C TYR A 58 -2.57 3.70 10.60
N GLN A 59 -1.77 2.83 11.23
CA GLN A 59 -2.13 1.44 11.43
C GLN A 59 -3.44 1.30 12.22
N ASP A 60 -3.66 2.17 13.19
CA ASP A 60 -4.82 2.12 14.08
C ASP A 60 -5.97 3.03 13.63
N HIS A 61 -5.79 3.78 12.55
CA HIS A 61 -6.78 4.76 12.11
C HIS A 61 -8.05 4.08 11.61
N PRO A 62 -9.24 4.64 11.91
CA PRO A 62 -10.51 4.08 11.44
C PRO A 62 -10.58 3.92 9.92
N ILE A 63 -9.99 4.84 9.16
CA ILE A 63 -9.96 4.75 7.70
C ILE A 63 -9.18 3.51 7.24
N HIS A 64 -8.06 3.19 7.92
CA HIS A 64 -7.30 1.99 7.62
C HIS A 64 -8.12 0.74 7.95
N MET A 65 -8.78 0.73 9.08
CA MET A 65 -9.61 -0.41 9.49
C MET A 65 -10.77 -0.64 8.52
N GLU A 66 -11.38 0.44 8.05
CA GLU A 66 -12.45 0.34 7.06
C GLU A 66 -11.92 -0.22 5.74
N PHE A 67 -10.74 0.20 5.34
CA PHE A 67 -10.09 -0.33 4.14
C PHE A 67 -9.87 -1.85 4.28
N VAL A 68 -9.34 -2.31 5.40
CA VAL A 68 -9.10 -3.74 5.63
C VAL A 68 -10.42 -4.50 5.57
N LYS A 69 -11.45 -3.99 6.25
CA LYS A 69 -12.77 -4.60 6.25
C LYS A 69 -13.33 -4.76 4.85
N ASN A 70 -13.19 -3.74 4.02
CA ASN A 70 -13.79 -3.72 2.68
C ASN A 70 -12.97 -4.44 1.62
N CYS A 71 -11.66 -4.57 1.80
CA CYS A 71 -10.76 -5.00 0.75
C CYS A 71 -9.95 -6.26 1.04
N ALA A 72 -9.97 -6.78 2.26
CA ALA A 72 -9.15 -7.94 2.62
C ALA A 72 -9.43 -9.16 1.74
N HIS A 73 -10.65 -9.32 1.28
CA HIS A 73 -11.01 -10.44 0.40
C HIS A 73 -10.40 -10.33 -1.00
N LEU A 74 -9.81 -9.19 -1.33
CA LEU A 74 -9.26 -8.94 -2.66
C LEU A 74 -7.80 -9.39 -2.79
N TRP A 75 -7.11 -9.62 -1.67
CA TRP A 75 -5.71 -10.04 -1.76
C TRP A 75 -5.50 -11.45 -1.23
N LYS A 76 -4.58 -12.17 -1.87
CA LYS A 76 -4.17 -13.50 -1.46
C LYS A 76 -2.96 -13.45 -0.55
N LYS A 77 -2.09 -12.49 -0.76
CA LYS A 77 -0.83 -12.37 -0.05
C LYS A 77 -0.46 -10.91 0.06
N VAL A 78 0.06 -10.53 1.21
CA VAL A 78 0.60 -9.19 1.45
C VAL A 78 2.05 -9.33 1.89
N LEU A 79 2.91 -8.53 1.29
CA LEU A 79 4.32 -8.46 1.66
C LEU A 79 4.62 -7.02 2.04
N VAL A 80 5.20 -6.82 3.20
CA VAL A 80 5.49 -5.47 3.72
C VAL A 80 6.99 -5.31 3.95
N TYR A 81 7.52 -4.19 3.49
CA TYR A 81 8.88 -3.76 3.80
C TYR A 81 8.78 -2.43 4.52
N ASP A 82 9.19 -2.40 5.77
CA ASP A 82 9.25 -1.17 6.54
C ASP A 82 10.72 -0.74 6.61
N ALA A 83 11.00 0.43 6.06
CA ALA A 83 12.36 0.94 6.00
C ALA A 83 12.44 2.33 6.62
N GLN A 84 13.61 2.70 7.06
CA GLN A 84 13.85 3.97 7.73
C GLN A 84 15.15 4.55 7.22
N ASP A 85 15.19 5.86 7.01
CA ASP A 85 16.40 6.55 6.60
C ASP A 85 17.49 6.41 7.65
N VAL A 86 18.72 6.32 7.20
CA VAL A 86 19.89 6.25 8.07
C VAL A 86 20.67 7.54 8.09
#